data_dd7f88bd7a1811b7cb3ca982a3b9889a
#
_entry.id   dd7f88bd7a1811b7cb3ca982a3b9889a
#
_cell.length_a   1.000
_cell.length_b   1.000
_cell.length_c   1.000
_cell.angle_alpha   90.00
_cell.angle_beta   90.00
_cell.angle_gamma   90.00
#
_symmetry.space_group_name_H-M   'P 1'
#
loop_
_entity.id
_entity.type
_entity.pdbx_description
1 polymer ?
#
loop_
_entity_poly.entity_id
_entity_poly.type
_entity_poly.pdbx_seq_one_letter_code
_entity_poly.pdbx_strand_id
1 'polypeptide(L)'
;MHIQTNRLILREFTNEDFDALFEILSDSEVMKYYPKPFDVDRVKGWIKWNQENYKNYGFGLWAVCLKDSGKLIGDCGITIQNIDGKLLPEIGYHIHKDFWQQGFASEAAAVVIDWAFENTKYDCLYSYMKYSNVPSYKTAQKIGMKKLKEYPDEKN
;
A
#
# COMPACT_ATOMS: atom_id res chain seq x y z
N MET A 1 -12.17 10.81 4.04
CA MET A 1 -11.10 10.83 5.03
C MET A 1 -9.79 11.27 4.39
N HIS A 2 -9.05 12.13 5.04
CA HIS A 2 -7.77 12.62 4.57
C HIS A 2 -6.72 12.49 5.64
N ILE A 3 -5.59 11.88 5.27
CA ILE A 3 -4.40 11.85 6.12
C ILE A 3 -3.36 12.72 5.43
N GLN A 4 -2.71 13.60 6.18
CA GLN A 4 -1.73 14.52 5.60
C GLN A 4 -0.35 14.33 6.23
N THR A 5 0.67 14.48 5.40
CA THR A 5 2.06 14.55 5.82
C THR A 5 2.66 15.87 5.32
N ASN A 6 3.97 16.02 5.46
CA ASN A 6 4.64 17.20 4.93
C ASN A 6 4.47 17.36 3.42
N ARG A 7 4.54 16.26 2.65
CA ARG A 7 4.52 16.30 1.19
C ARG A 7 3.32 15.59 0.56
N LEU A 8 2.52 14.84 1.33
CA LEU A 8 1.53 13.91 0.81
C LEU A 8 0.16 14.16 1.42
N ILE A 9 -0.87 13.82 0.63
CA ILE A 9 -2.24 13.64 1.10
C ILE A 9 -2.64 12.21 0.74
N LEU A 10 -3.12 11.46 1.74
CA LEU A 10 -3.71 10.14 1.52
C LEU A 10 -5.22 10.26 1.63
N ARG A 11 -5.94 9.76 0.65
CA ARG A 11 -7.40 9.82 0.59
C ARG A 11 -7.98 8.55 0.00
N GLU A 12 -9.27 8.37 0.15
CA GLU A 12 -9.96 7.24 -0.46
C GLU A 12 -9.91 7.33 -1.97
N PHE A 13 -9.82 6.15 -2.63
CA PHE A 13 -9.93 6.09 -4.08
C PHE A 13 -11.32 6.47 -4.56
N THR A 14 -11.36 7.14 -5.70
CA THR A 14 -12.59 7.33 -6.49
C THR A 14 -12.41 6.64 -7.84
N ASN A 15 -13.50 6.46 -8.57
CA ASN A 15 -13.43 5.85 -9.90
C ASN A 15 -12.63 6.70 -10.90
N GLU A 16 -12.49 7.99 -10.64
CA GLU A 16 -11.68 8.90 -11.45
C GLU A 16 -10.18 8.67 -11.32
N ASP A 17 -9.76 7.91 -10.32
CA ASP A 17 -8.35 7.58 -10.10
C ASP A 17 -7.83 6.46 -11.00
N PHE A 18 -8.70 5.86 -11.82
CA PHE A 18 -8.35 4.69 -12.62
C PHE A 18 -7.10 4.92 -13.48
N ASP A 19 -7.08 5.99 -14.27
CA ASP A 19 -5.98 6.20 -15.22
C ASP A 19 -4.63 6.34 -14.52
N ALA A 20 -4.57 7.12 -13.46
CA ALA A 20 -3.34 7.31 -12.69
C ALA A 20 -2.90 6.02 -12.00
N LEU A 21 -3.84 5.29 -11.42
CA LEU A 21 -3.52 4.03 -10.75
C LEU A 21 -3.12 2.95 -11.73
N PHE A 22 -3.77 2.89 -12.90
CA PHE A 22 -3.42 1.94 -13.95
C PHE A 22 -1.98 2.15 -14.43
N GLU A 23 -1.56 3.39 -14.61
CA GLU A 23 -0.17 3.69 -14.98
C GLU A 23 0.83 3.09 -14.00
N ILE A 24 0.49 3.04 -12.72
CA ILE A 24 1.35 2.48 -11.67
C ILE A 24 1.29 0.95 -11.64
N LEU A 25 0.09 0.40 -11.54
CA LEU A 25 -0.09 -1.05 -11.31
C LEU A 25 0.08 -1.88 -12.58
N SER A 26 0.04 -1.27 -13.76
CA SER A 26 0.36 -1.95 -15.02
C SER A 26 1.84 -1.90 -15.38
N ASP A 27 2.63 -1.15 -14.63
CA ASP A 27 4.07 -1.00 -14.89
C ASP A 27 4.84 -2.23 -14.41
N SER A 28 5.65 -2.81 -15.29
CA SER A 28 6.39 -4.04 -14.99
C SER A 28 7.47 -3.86 -13.93
N GLU A 29 8.04 -2.66 -13.80
CA GLU A 29 9.02 -2.41 -12.75
C GLU A 29 8.37 -2.25 -11.39
N VAL A 30 7.25 -1.52 -11.31
CA VAL A 30 6.51 -1.35 -10.06
C VAL A 30 6.01 -2.72 -9.58
N MET A 31 5.50 -3.54 -10.48
CA MET A 31 4.90 -4.85 -10.16
C MET A 31 5.87 -6.01 -10.32
N LYS A 32 7.16 -5.74 -10.28
CA LYS A 32 8.24 -6.69 -10.49
C LYS A 32 8.15 -7.94 -9.61
N TYR A 33 7.68 -7.81 -8.40
CA TYR A 33 7.58 -8.91 -7.44
C TYR A 33 6.21 -9.58 -7.41
N TYR A 34 5.32 -9.21 -8.33
CA TYR A 34 4.03 -9.85 -8.55
C TYR A 34 4.14 -10.82 -9.73
N PRO A 35 3.27 -11.82 -9.83
CA PRO A 35 3.31 -12.75 -10.97
C PRO A 35 3.25 -12.05 -12.32
N LYS A 36 2.49 -10.97 -12.42
CA LYS A 36 2.40 -10.13 -13.63
C LYS A 36 1.85 -8.75 -13.25
N PRO A 37 2.09 -7.72 -14.09
CA PRO A 37 1.44 -6.43 -13.93
C PRO A 37 -0.08 -6.57 -14.03
N PHE A 38 -0.81 -5.62 -13.45
CA PHE A 38 -2.27 -5.63 -13.48
C PHE A 38 -2.81 -5.14 -14.82
N ASP A 39 -3.83 -5.80 -15.33
CA ASP A 39 -4.59 -5.36 -16.49
C ASP A 39 -5.70 -4.38 -16.08
N VAL A 40 -6.48 -3.92 -17.06
CA VAL A 40 -7.57 -2.97 -16.85
C VAL A 40 -8.58 -3.49 -15.83
N ASP A 41 -9.03 -4.72 -15.99
CA ASP A 41 -10.04 -5.31 -15.10
C ASP A 41 -9.52 -5.46 -13.67
N ARG A 42 -8.24 -5.81 -13.53
CA ARG A 42 -7.62 -5.97 -12.22
C ARG A 42 -7.51 -4.64 -11.49
N VAL A 43 -7.18 -3.56 -12.19
CA VAL A 43 -7.11 -2.22 -11.57
C VAL A 43 -8.50 -1.73 -11.19
N LYS A 44 -9.50 -1.93 -12.03
CA LYS A 44 -10.90 -1.60 -11.68
C LYS A 44 -11.35 -2.36 -10.44
N GLY A 45 -11.05 -3.66 -10.38
CA GLY A 45 -11.34 -4.48 -9.22
C GLY A 45 -10.60 -4.02 -7.96
N TRP A 46 -9.38 -3.55 -8.11
CA TRP A 46 -8.56 -3.03 -7.01
C TRP A 46 -9.19 -1.80 -6.37
N ILE A 47 -9.65 -0.86 -7.19
CA ILE A 47 -10.34 0.33 -6.70
C ILE A 47 -11.62 -0.07 -5.97
N LYS A 48 -12.42 -0.93 -6.58
CA LYS A 48 -13.68 -1.39 -5.98
C LYS A 48 -13.45 -2.12 -4.66
N TRP A 49 -12.47 -2.99 -4.61
CA TRP A 49 -12.10 -3.73 -3.41
C TRP A 49 -11.74 -2.80 -2.26
N ASN A 50 -10.95 -1.77 -2.55
CA ASN A 50 -10.59 -0.79 -1.53
C ASN A 50 -11.78 0.06 -1.09
N GLN A 51 -12.65 0.43 -2.02
CA GLN A 51 -13.89 1.15 -1.66
C GLN A 51 -14.78 0.31 -0.74
N GLU A 52 -14.88 -0.98 -0.98
CA GLU A 52 -15.60 -1.90 -0.10
C GLU A 52 -14.91 -2.03 1.27
N ASN A 53 -13.58 -2.05 1.29
CA ASN A 53 -12.82 -2.09 2.54
C ASN A 53 -13.06 -0.84 3.39
N TYR A 54 -13.10 0.35 2.80
CA TYR A 54 -13.42 1.58 3.54
C TYR A 54 -14.78 1.48 4.20
N LYS A 55 -15.75 0.95 3.48
CA LYS A 55 -17.12 0.79 3.97
C LYS A 55 -17.21 -0.25 5.08
N ASN A 56 -16.53 -1.37 4.93
CA ASN A 56 -16.65 -2.52 5.84
C ASN A 56 -15.73 -2.43 7.05
N TYR A 57 -14.55 -1.83 6.90
CA TYR A 57 -13.52 -1.80 7.95
C TYR A 57 -13.15 -0.38 8.38
N GLY A 58 -13.52 0.64 7.62
CA GLY A 58 -13.07 2.00 7.86
C GLY A 58 -11.65 2.28 7.34
N PHE A 59 -11.05 1.33 6.66
CA PHE A 59 -9.70 1.49 6.07
C PHE A 59 -9.56 0.60 4.83
N GLY A 60 -8.51 0.83 4.09
CA GLY A 60 -8.07 0.09 2.91
C GLY A 60 -6.79 0.72 2.42
N LEU A 61 -6.40 0.44 1.18
CA LEU A 61 -5.33 1.19 0.55
C LEU A 61 -5.89 2.54 0.11
N TRP A 62 -5.20 3.60 0.47
CA TRP A 62 -5.58 4.97 0.11
C TRP A 62 -4.73 5.46 -1.04
N ALA A 63 -5.29 6.37 -1.85
CA ALA A 63 -4.53 7.07 -2.87
C ALA A 63 -3.50 7.96 -2.21
N VAL A 64 -2.24 7.84 -2.64
CA VAL A 64 -1.15 8.70 -2.17
C VAL A 64 -0.96 9.79 -3.22
N CYS A 65 -1.20 11.03 -2.83
CA CYS A 65 -1.14 12.17 -3.74
C CYS A 65 -0.13 13.20 -3.25
N LEU A 66 0.57 13.83 -4.20
CA LEU A 66 1.43 14.96 -3.88
C LEU A 66 0.57 16.12 -3.38
N LYS A 67 0.96 16.70 -2.25
CA LYS A 67 0.22 17.78 -1.63
C LYS A 67 0.12 19.03 -2.50
N ASP A 68 1.21 19.34 -3.21
CA ASP A 68 1.30 20.55 -4.04
C ASP A 68 0.41 20.51 -5.28
N SER A 69 0.36 19.36 -5.96
CA SER A 69 -0.31 19.25 -7.27
C SER A 69 -1.59 18.42 -7.23
N GLY A 70 -1.76 17.61 -6.19
CA GLY A 70 -2.82 16.61 -6.13
C GLY A 70 -2.55 15.38 -7.00
N LYS A 71 -1.38 15.26 -7.62
CA LYS A 71 -1.05 14.14 -8.50
C LYS A 71 -0.98 12.85 -7.70
N LEU A 72 -1.73 11.83 -8.13
CA LEU A 72 -1.68 10.51 -7.54
C LEU A 72 -0.37 9.81 -7.96
N ILE A 73 0.44 9.43 -6.96
CA ILE A 73 1.73 8.78 -7.19
C ILE A 73 1.81 7.36 -6.65
N GLY A 74 0.77 6.90 -5.99
CA GLY A 74 0.78 5.54 -5.44
C GLY A 74 -0.42 5.21 -4.60
N ASP A 75 -0.31 4.10 -3.89
CA ASP A 75 -1.25 3.73 -2.85
C ASP A 75 -0.50 3.35 -1.57
N CYS A 76 -1.17 3.47 -0.44
CA CYS A 76 -0.64 3.02 0.84
C CYS A 76 -1.79 2.88 1.84
N GLY A 77 -1.79 1.83 2.61
CA GLY A 77 -2.83 1.65 3.61
C GLY A 77 -2.78 0.28 4.25
N ILE A 78 -3.93 -0.14 4.77
CA ILE A 78 -4.07 -1.38 5.52
C ILE A 78 -5.09 -2.25 4.83
N THR A 79 -4.76 -3.52 4.67
CA THR A 79 -5.69 -4.55 4.18
C THR A 79 -5.61 -5.77 5.08
N ILE A 80 -6.70 -6.52 5.14
CA ILE A 80 -6.71 -7.77 5.88
C ILE A 80 -6.21 -8.87 4.95
N GLN A 81 -5.12 -9.51 5.33
CA GLN A 81 -4.48 -10.54 4.52
C GLN A 81 -4.34 -11.83 5.30
N ASN A 82 -4.37 -12.94 4.57
CA ASN A 82 -4.01 -14.23 5.15
C ASN A 82 -2.48 -14.34 5.13
N ILE A 83 -1.88 -14.22 6.30
CA ILE A 83 -0.44 -14.32 6.47
C ILE A 83 -0.16 -15.57 7.30
N ASP A 84 0.40 -16.59 6.66
CA ASP A 84 0.75 -17.85 7.32
C ASP A 84 -0.45 -18.47 8.07
N GLY A 85 -1.62 -18.47 7.40
CA GLY A 85 -2.85 -19.08 7.93
C GLY A 85 -3.66 -18.20 8.87
N LYS A 86 -3.26 -16.96 9.13
CA LYS A 86 -3.96 -16.03 10.02
C LYS A 86 -4.40 -14.79 9.26
N LEU A 87 -5.60 -14.29 9.57
CA LEU A 87 -6.08 -13.02 9.02
C LEU A 87 -5.51 -11.88 9.85
N LEU A 88 -4.60 -11.13 9.26
CA LEU A 88 -3.85 -10.08 9.94
C LEU A 88 -3.89 -8.76 9.16
N PRO A 89 -3.84 -7.61 9.86
CA PRO A 89 -3.77 -6.32 9.19
C PRO A 89 -2.37 -6.11 8.59
N GLU A 90 -2.31 -6.02 7.28
CA GLU A 90 -1.07 -5.77 6.56
C GLU A 90 -1.00 -4.34 6.10
N ILE A 91 0.15 -3.68 6.32
CA ILE A 91 0.46 -2.43 5.68
C ILE A 91 1.06 -2.70 4.31
N GLY A 92 0.51 -2.06 3.29
CA GLY A 92 0.96 -2.21 1.92
C GLY A 92 1.14 -0.87 1.23
N TYR A 93 1.96 -0.83 0.19
CA TYR A 93 2.22 0.38 -0.57
C TYR A 93 2.79 0.09 -1.95
N HIS A 94 2.43 0.94 -2.91
CA HIS A 94 3.02 0.99 -4.24
C HIS A 94 3.30 2.45 -4.57
N ILE A 95 4.45 2.73 -5.16
CA ILE A 95 4.81 4.09 -5.58
C ILE A 95 5.22 4.05 -7.06
N HIS A 96 4.72 5.00 -7.84
CA HIS A 96 5.12 5.19 -9.23
C HIS A 96 6.65 5.30 -9.32
N LYS A 97 7.25 4.60 -10.26
CA LYS A 97 8.71 4.48 -10.35
C LYS A 97 9.46 5.82 -10.47
N ASP A 98 8.84 6.82 -11.08
CA ASP A 98 9.45 8.15 -11.21
C ASP A 98 9.62 8.86 -9.87
N PHE A 99 8.98 8.37 -8.82
CA PHE A 99 9.03 8.94 -7.47
C PHE A 99 9.80 8.08 -6.48
N TRP A 100 10.48 7.05 -6.96
CA TRP A 100 11.28 6.20 -6.09
C TRP A 100 12.52 6.92 -5.53
N GLN A 101 13.04 6.41 -4.41
CA GLN A 101 14.27 6.90 -3.77
C GLN A 101 14.17 8.35 -3.28
N GLN A 102 12.95 8.81 -3.01
CA GLN A 102 12.68 10.14 -2.46
C GLN A 102 12.04 10.09 -1.08
N GLY A 103 11.89 8.89 -0.53
CA GLY A 103 11.32 8.70 0.81
C GLY A 103 9.80 8.71 0.87
N PHE A 104 9.08 8.73 -0.25
CA PHE A 104 7.62 8.80 -0.25
C PHE A 104 6.97 7.56 0.35
N ALA A 105 7.47 6.36 0.03
CA ALA A 105 6.90 5.13 0.59
C ALA A 105 7.01 5.12 2.12
N SER A 106 8.16 5.49 2.66
CA SER A 106 8.38 5.57 4.11
C SER A 106 7.51 6.62 4.77
N GLU A 107 7.38 7.79 4.13
CA GLU A 107 6.56 8.88 4.64
C GLU A 107 5.08 8.47 4.70
N ALA A 108 4.57 7.84 3.64
CA ALA A 108 3.20 7.35 3.59
C ALA A 108 2.97 6.23 4.62
N ALA A 109 3.86 5.26 4.66
CA ALA A 109 3.72 4.13 5.58
C ALA A 109 3.78 4.56 7.04
N ALA A 110 4.65 5.49 7.39
CA ALA A 110 4.76 5.99 8.76
C ALA A 110 3.48 6.64 9.24
N VAL A 111 2.86 7.49 8.42
CA VAL A 111 1.61 8.16 8.81
C VAL A 111 0.44 7.18 8.87
N VAL A 112 0.44 6.15 8.03
CA VAL A 112 -0.59 5.10 8.07
C VAL A 112 -0.48 4.31 9.37
N ILE A 113 0.73 3.98 9.81
CA ILE A 113 0.95 3.27 11.08
C ILE A 113 0.40 4.09 12.25
N ASP A 114 0.73 5.37 12.33
CA ASP A 114 0.23 6.23 13.39
C ASP A 114 -1.30 6.32 13.37
N TRP A 115 -1.86 6.49 12.18
CA TRP A 115 -3.31 6.53 12.00
C TRP A 115 -3.97 5.23 12.50
N ALA A 116 -3.37 4.09 12.16
CA ALA A 116 -3.92 2.78 12.52
C ALA A 116 -3.97 2.58 14.04
N PHE A 117 -2.92 2.95 14.74
CA PHE A 117 -2.87 2.79 16.20
C PHE A 117 -3.82 3.75 16.92
N GLU A 118 -4.12 4.88 16.32
CA GLU A 118 -5.07 5.84 16.89
C GLU A 118 -6.53 5.52 16.56
N ASN A 119 -6.79 4.90 15.40
CA ASN A 119 -8.15 4.77 14.85
C ASN A 119 -8.66 3.35 14.73
N THR A 120 -7.86 2.34 15.03
CA THR A 120 -8.26 0.94 14.97
C THR A 120 -7.94 0.24 16.29
N LYS A 121 -8.50 -0.97 16.45
CA LYS A 121 -8.22 -1.83 17.62
C LYS A 121 -6.86 -2.53 17.53
N TYR A 122 -6.18 -2.44 16.41
CA TYR A 122 -4.93 -3.16 16.22
C TYR A 122 -3.79 -2.48 16.96
N ASP A 123 -3.01 -3.28 17.67
CA ASP A 123 -1.78 -2.84 18.35
C ASP A 123 -0.54 -3.33 17.63
N CYS A 124 -0.71 -4.03 16.52
CA CYS A 124 0.37 -4.60 15.73
C CYS A 124 -0.04 -4.62 14.25
N LEU A 125 0.84 -4.18 13.38
CA LEU A 125 0.67 -4.24 11.94
C LEU A 125 1.76 -5.12 11.35
N TYR A 126 1.44 -5.77 10.23
CA TYR A 126 2.33 -6.72 9.57
C TYR A 126 2.64 -6.24 8.16
N SER A 127 3.77 -6.67 7.64
CA SER A 127 4.11 -6.52 6.24
C SER A 127 4.69 -7.83 5.77
N TYR A 128 4.24 -8.36 4.64
CA TYR A 128 4.88 -9.54 4.10
C TYR A 128 5.18 -9.35 2.61
N MET A 129 6.25 -9.99 2.16
CA MET A 129 6.78 -9.77 0.82
C MET A 129 7.66 -10.94 0.43
N LYS A 130 7.91 -11.10 -0.86
CA LYS A 130 8.93 -12.04 -1.32
C LYS A 130 10.28 -11.67 -0.70
N TYR A 131 11.07 -12.67 -0.33
CA TYR A 131 12.40 -12.43 0.22
C TYR A 131 13.30 -11.62 -0.74
N SER A 132 13.05 -11.73 -2.05
CA SER A 132 13.78 -10.98 -3.07
C SER A 132 13.36 -9.51 -3.17
N ASN A 133 12.25 -9.11 -2.54
CA ASN A 133 11.75 -7.74 -2.59
C ASN A 133 12.50 -6.86 -1.57
N VAL A 134 13.78 -6.60 -1.86
CA VAL A 134 14.67 -5.84 -0.98
C VAL A 134 14.20 -4.40 -0.76
N PRO A 135 13.72 -3.66 -1.78
CA PRO A 135 13.22 -2.30 -1.54
C PRO A 135 12.10 -2.23 -0.51
N SER A 136 11.11 -3.14 -0.57
CA SER A 136 10.04 -3.21 0.42
C SER A 136 10.55 -3.55 1.80
N TYR A 137 11.48 -4.50 1.89
CA TYR A 137 12.09 -4.87 3.16
C TYR A 137 12.82 -3.68 3.80
N LYS A 138 13.59 -2.95 3.01
CA LYS A 138 14.31 -1.76 3.50
C LYS A 138 13.36 -0.67 3.97
N THR A 139 12.26 -0.45 3.24
CA THR A 139 11.24 0.51 3.66
C THR A 139 10.61 0.10 4.98
N ALA A 140 10.26 -1.19 5.13
CA ALA A 140 9.72 -1.71 6.38
C ALA A 140 10.68 -1.50 7.55
N GLN A 141 11.97 -1.78 7.36
CA GLN A 141 12.98 -1.54 8.39
C GLN A 141 13.10 -0.05 8.76
N LYS A 142 13.07 0.82 7.76
CA LYS A 142 13.20 2.27 7.95
C LYS A 142 12.09 2.84 8.83
N ILE A 143 10.89 2.28 8.75
CA ILE A 143 9.77 2.70 9.57
C ILE A 143 9.64 1.92 10.89
N GLY A 144 10.64 1.12 11.23
CA GLY A 144 10.75 0.45 12.53
C GLY A 144 10.18 -0.95 12.60
N MET A 145 9.79 -1.55 11.48
CA MET A 145 9.31 -2.93 11.47
C MET A 145 10.46 -3.91 11.61
N LYS A 146 10.18 -5.04 12.24
CA LYS A 146 11.16 -6.11 12.46
C LYS A 146 10.74 -7.36 11.70
N LYS A 147 11.73 -8.07 11.15
CA LYS A 147 11.49 -9.37 10.53
C LYS A 147 11.04 -10.36 11.59
N LEU A 148 9.88 -10.98 11.38
CA LEU A 148 9.32 -11.97 12.29
C LEU A 148 9.70 -13.39 11.87
N LYS A 149 9.49 -13.75 10.60
CA LYS A 149 9.89 -15.05 10.07
C LYS A 149 9.86 -15.08 8.53
N GLU A 150 10.48 -16.12 7.98
CA GLU A 150 10.34 -16.50 6.57
C GLU A 150 9.59 -17.82 6.51
N TYR A 151 8.77 -18.01 5.47
CA TYR A 151 8.05 -19.26 5.26
C TYR A 151 7.75 -19.44 3.78
N PRO A 152 7.57 -20.70 3.30
CA PRO A 152 7.14 -20.93 1.93
C PRO A 152 5.70 -20.45 1.76
N ASP A 153 5.44 -19.74 0.65
CA ASP A 153 4.10 -19.27 0.30
C ASP A 153 3.72 -19.84 -1.06
N GLU A 154 2.68 -20.66 -1.09
CA GLU A 154 2.21 -21.31 -2.31
C GLU A 154 1.71 -20.32 -3.38
N LYS A 155 1.36 -19.10 -2.98
CA LYS A 155 0.89 -18.05 -3.90
C LYS A 155 2.01 -17.36 -4.64
N ASN A 156 3.22 -17.56 -4.23
CA ASN A 156 4.41 -16.95 -4.80
C ASN A 156 5.38 -18.05 -5.25
#